data_836fbfdf8fa1caa9ab0c1d3566ef33bf
#
_entry.id   836fbfdf8fa1caa9ab0c1d3566ef33bf
#
_cell.length_a   1.000
_cell.length_b   1.000
_cell.length_c   1.000
_cell.angle_alpha   90.00
_cell.angle_beta   90.00
_cell.angle_gamma   90.00
#
_symmetry.space_group_name_H-M   'P 1'
#
loop_
_entity.id
_entity.type
_entity.pdbx_description
1 polymer ?
#
loop_
_entity_poly.entity_id
_entity_poly.type
_entity_poly.pdbx_seq_one_letter_code
_entity_poly.pdbx_strand_id
1 'polypeptide(L)'
;MSEQLSDWRDEHLNKISCSFCAAKWLNVSLHLGHGFTNSCHLPLPHPIDVEAIKKNPAALHNTDFKKEIRKMMLEGVKPAECSYCWKIEDIGRNNISDRVYKSQIYSPEDIAALKELPWDADIIPQTMEVSFDRTCNFACSYCNSGYSTTWGKDIRDNGPYQKFKTTSAGAYYADGSWSEIYGKYNENNPYVDAFLKWWPELSQKLMEIRITGGEPSQSRNFWQFMDIMKQYPSPNLRLAVNSNLGLNETTVNRLISISHELDIKEFDLYTSCEAYGEQAEYIRDGLNYELWRSNLVKVIESAKI
;
A
#
# COMPACT_ATOMS: atom_id res chain seq x y z
N MET A 1 -13.96 -14.12 -22.12
CA MET A 1 -13.24 -13.30 -21.11
C MET A 1 -11.78 -13.75 -20.93
N SER A 2 -11.48 -15.01 -20.59
CA SER A 2 -10.09 -15.49 -20.43
C SER A 2 -9.26 -15.43 -21.72
N GLU A 3 -9.86 -15.74 -22.86
CA GLU A 3 -9.23 -15.66 -24.17
C GLU A 3 -8.85 -14.22 -24.55
N GLN A 4 -9.73 -13.25 -24.35
CA GLN A 4 -9.46 -11.83 -24.58
C GLN A 4 -8.31 -11.32 -23.69
N LEU A 5 -8.23 -11.78 -22.43
CA LEU A 5 -7.16 -11.43 -21.52
C LEU A 5 -5.82 -12.08 -21.92
N SER A 6 -5.87 -13.30 -22.46
CA SER A 6 -4.69 -13.97 -23.01
C SER A 6 -4.17 -13.26 -24.25
N ASP A 7 -5.06 -12.85 -25.14
CA ASP A 7 -4.70 -12.08 -26.34
C ASP A 7 -4.07 -10.73 -25.98
N TRP A 8 -4.71 -10.02 -25.03
CA TRP A 8 -4.16 -8.77 -24.51
C TRP A 8 -2.77 -8.94 -23.88
N ARG A 9 -2.58 -9.99 -23.05
CA ARG A 9 -1.28 -10.32 -22.46
C ARG A 9 -0.24 -10.56 -23.54
N ASP A 10 -0.59 -11.38 -24.54
CA ASP A 10 0.32 -11.76 -25.61
C ASP A 10 0.67 -10.56 -26.49
N GLU A 11 -0.29 -9.63 -26.69
CA GLU A 11 -0.09 -8.41 -27.46
C GLU A 11 0.71 -7.33 -26.73
N HIS A 12 0.49 -7.10 -25.45
CA HIS A 12 1.05 -5.95 -24.74
C HIS A 12 2.19 -6.31 -23.80
N LEU A 13 2.19 -7.49 -23.18
CA LEU A 13 3.24 -7.91 -22.24
C LEU A 13 4.25 -8.85 -22.89
N ASN A 14 3.79 -9.94 -23.51
CA ASN A 14 4.66 -10.97 -24.03
C ASN A 14 5.44 -10.51 -25.28
N LYS A 15 4.99 -9.48 -26.00
CA LYS A 15 5.79 -8.83 -27.05
C LYS A 15 7.03 -8.11 -26.52
N ILE A 16 7.01 -7.68 -25.25
CA ILE A 16 8.19 -7.11 -24.60
C ILE A 16 9.08 -8.26 -24.13
N SER A 17 8.54 -9.12 -23.28
CA SER A 17 9.15 -10.40 -22.92
C SER A 17 8.12 -11.33 -22.25
N CYS A 18 8.35 -12.64 -22.26
CA CYS A 18 7.43 -13.62 -21.66
C CYS A 18 7.27 -13.50 -20.14
N SER A 19 8.13 -12.74 -19.48
CA SER A 19 8.10 -12.50 -18.02
C SER A 19 7.84 -11.02 -17.67
N PHE A 20 7.62 -10.15 -18.64
CA PHE A 20 7.38 -8.74 -18.38
C PHE A 20 6.09 -8.50 -17.60
N CYS A 21 6.12 -7.58 -16.62
CA CYS A 21 4.99 -7.16 -15.79
C CYS A 21 5.05 -5.65 -15.56
N ALA A 22 4.12 -4.87 -16.13
CA ALA A 22 4.13 -3.41 -16.02
C ALA A 22 4.06 -2.91 -14.56
N ALA A 23 3.41 -3.66 -13.66
CA ALA A 23 3.36 -3.32 -12.24
C ALA A 23 4.76 -3.29 -11.57
N LYS A 24 5.77 -3.95 -12.15
CA LYS A 24 7.14 -3.90 -11.61
C LYS A 24 7.79 -2.51 -11.81
N TRP A 25 7.31 -1.75 -12.77
CA TRP A 25 7.73 -0.39 -13.06
C TRP A 25 6.77 0.64 -12.50
N LEU A 26 5.47 0.46 -12.74
CA LEU A 26 4.46 1.51 -12.55
C LEU A 26 3.68 1.42 -11.24
N ASN A 27 3.87 0.34 -10.46
CA ASN A 27 3.24 0.19 -9.14
C ASN A 27 4.27 0.06 -8.02
N VAL A 28 3.93 0.61 -6.86
CA VAL A 28 4.72 0.47 -5.64
C VAL A 28 3.84 0.39 -4.40
N SER A 29 4.20 -0.50 -3.46
CA SER A 29 3.73 -0.45 -2.08
C SER A 29 4.90 -0.05 -1.18
N LEU A 30 4.68 0.99 -0.37
CA LEU A 30 5.66 1.55 0.56
C LEU A 30 5.21 1.30 2.01
N HIS A 31 6.02 0.56 2.75
CA HIS A 31 5.84 0.31 4.17
C HIS A 31 6.81 1.20 4.96
N LEU A 32 6.48 2.50 5.05
CA LEU A 32 7.39 3.53 5.55
C LEU A 32 7.70 3.38 7.04
N GLY A 33 6.79 2.79 7.83
CA GLY A 33 6.99 2.56 9.26
C GLY A 33 8.22 1.73 9.60
N HIS A 34 8.68 0.89 8.69
CA HIS A 34 9.86 0.03 8.87
C HIS A 34 10.79 -0.03 7.65
N GLY A 35 10.51 0.76 6.60
CA GLY A 35 11.41 0.93 5.48
C GLY A 35 11.47 -0.24 4.51
N PHE A 36 10.32 -0.80 4.15
CA PHE A 36 10.20 -1.87 3.17
C PHE A 36 9.36 -1.45 1.96
N THR A 37 9.60 -2.12 0.83
CA THR A 37 8.87 -1.86 -0.41
C THR A 37 8.65 -3.15 -1.21
N ASN A 38 7.58 -3.19 -1.99
CA ASN A 38 7.31 -4.19 -3.01
C ASN A 38 6.62 -3.56 -4.22
N SER A 39 6.46 -4.30 -5.32
CA SER A 39 5.80 -3.80 -6.54
C SER A 39 4.35 -4.27 -6.68
N CYS A 40 3.94 -5.26 -5.90
CA CYS A 40 2.54 -5.70 -5.76
C CYS A 40 2.44 -6.54 -4.47
N HIS A 41 1.21 -6.94 -4.10
CA HIS A 41 0.95 -7.65 -2.84
C HIS A 41 1.46 -9.11 -2.79
N LEU A 42 1.90 -9.69 -3.92
CA LEU A 42 2.32 -11.10 -3.98
C LEU A 42 3.75 -11.35 -3.52
N PRO A 43 4.78 -10.61 -4.00
CA PRO A 43 6.14 -10.77 -3.52
C PRO A 43 6.29 -10.22 -2.10
N LEU A 44 7.15 -10.85 -1.32
CA LEU A 44 7.51 -10.33 -0.01
C LEU A 44 8.15 -8.95 -0.14
N PRO A 45 7.84 -8.01 0.77
CA PRO A 45 8.51 -6.74 0.83
C PRO A 45 10.01 -6.92 1.11
N HIS A 46 10.85 -6.08 0.50
CA HIS A 46 12.29 -6.05 0.73
C HIS A 46 12.72 -4.68 1.31
N PRO A 47 13.86 -4.63 2.03
CA PRO A 47 14.30 -3.41 2.69
C PRO A 47 14.71 -2.33 1.69
N ILE A 48 14.49 -1.09 2.07
CA ILE A 48 14.94 0.11 1.36
C ILE A 48 16.25 0.58 2.00
N ASP A 49 17.26 0.84 1.17
CA ASP A 49 18.54 1.38 1.67
C ASP A 49 18.38 2.85 2.07
N VAL A 50 18.69 3.16 3.34
CA VAL A 50 18.63 4.51 3.89
C VAL A 50 19.64 5.44 3.21
N GLU A 51 20.82 4.97 2.85
CA GLU A 51 21.83 5.81 2.19
C GLU A 51 21.42 6.11 0.72
N ALA A 52 20.72 5.20 0.07
CA ALA A 52 20.19 5.44 -1.26
C ALA A 52 19.10 6.53 -1.24
N ILE A 53 18.12 6.48 -0.31
CA ILE A 53 17.05 7.49 -0.24
C ILE A 53 17.54 8.87 0.22
N LYS A 54 18.63 8.95 0.97
CA LYS A 54 19.27 10.24 1.30
C LYS A 54 19.83 10.94 0.06
N LYS A 55 20.34 10.16 -0.90
CA LYS A 55 20.88 10.67 -2.16
C LYS A 55 19.77 10.98 -3.17
N ASN A 56 18.81 10.08 -3.29
CA ASN A 56 17.69 10.17 -4.22
C ASN A 56 16.42 9.60 -3.59
N PRO A 57 15.42 10.42 -3.23
CA PRO A 57 14.15 9.95 -2.67
C PRO A 57 13.41 8.93 -3.55
N ALA A 58 13.58 8.96 -4.87
CA ALA A 58 13.00 7.99 -5.80
C ALA A 58 13.50 6.55 -5.57
N ALA A 59 14.60 6.36 -4.82
CA ALA A 59 15.07 5.04 -4.39
C ALA A 59 14.10 4.31 -3.45
N LEU A 60 13.07 4.98 -2.89
CA LEU A 60 11.93 4.33 -2.23
C LEU A 60 11.25 3.30 -3.14
N HIS A 61 11.15 3.61 -4.43
CA HIS A 61 10.60 2.72 -5.46
C HIS A 61 11.68 2.03 -6.27
N ASN A 62 12.77 2.74 -6.60
CA ASN A 62 13.81 2.31 -7.52
C ASN A 62 15.00 1.71 -6.77
N THR A 63 14.74 0.71 -5.91
CA THR A 63 15.80 -0.03 -5.22
C THR A 63 16.62 -0.85 -6.23
N ASP A 64 17.91 -1.09 -5.93
CA ASP A 64 18.76 -1.93 -6.76
C ASP A 64 18.15 -3.32 -6.99
N PHE A 65 17.51 -3.89 -5.94
CA PHE A 65 16.77 -5.15 -6.05
C PHE A 65 15.68 -5.10 -7.12
N LYS A 66 14.83 -4.05 -7.15
CA LYS A 66 13.78 -3.91 -8.17
C LYS A 66 14.35 -3.70 -9.56
N LYS A 67 15.44 -2.96 -9.69
CA LYS A 67 16.14 -2.74 -10.96
C LYS A 67 16.65 -4.06 -11.52
N GLU A 68 17.30 -4.89 -10.73
CA GLU A 68 17.73 -6.24 -11.14
C GLU A 68 16.54 -7.13 -11.57
N ILE A 69 15.41 -7.08 -10.84
CA ILE A 69 14.20 -7.82 -11.23
C ILE A 69 13.63 -7.31 -12.56
N ARG A 70 13.64 -5.99 -12.81
CA ARG A 70 13.24 -5.41 -14.12
C ARG A 70 14.14 -5.92 -15.24
N LYS A 71 15.44 -5.94 -15.03
CA LYS A 71 16.42 -6.50 -15.98
C LYS A 71 16.09 -7.95 -16.33
N MET A 72 15.95 -8.81 -15.31
CA MET A 72 15.55 -10.22 -15.51
C MET A 72 14.27 -10.33 -16.33
N MET A 73 13.26 -9.51 -16.04
CA MET A 73 11.99 -9.51 -16.77
C MET A 73 12.15 -9.09 -18.23
N LEU A 74 13.00 -8.10 -18.53
CA LEU A 74 13.29 -7.69 -19.92
C LEU A 74 14.03 -8.77 -20.70
N GLU A 75 14.89 -9.54 -20.03
CA GLU A 75 15.63 -10.67 -20.59
C GLU A 75 14.79 -11.95 -20.74
N GLY A 76 13.50 -11.92 -20.36
CA GLY A 76 12.59 -13.08 -20.42
C GLY A 76 12.78 -14.09 -19.28
N VAL A 77 13.57 -13.74 -18.26
CA VAL A 77 13.76 -14.58 -17.07
C VAL A 77 12.60 -14.36 -16.11
N LYS A 78 12.00 -15.43 -15.62
CA LYS A 78 10.91 -15.43 -14.62
C LYS A 78 11.49 -15.26 -13.22
N PRO A 79 11.38 -14.07 -12.55
CA PRO A 79 11.89 -13.89 -11.19
C PRO A 79 11.19 -14.80 -10.19
N ALA A 80 11.95 -15.38 -9.27
CA ALA A 80 11.43 -16.31 -8.25
C ALA A 80 10.39 -15.63 -7.33
N GLU A 81 10.55 -14.36 -7.01
CA GLU A 81 9.60 -13.60 -6.19
C GLU A 81 8.20 -13.48 -6.82
N CYS A 82 8.09 -13.61 -8.14
CA CYS A 82 6.82 -13.59 -8.88
C CYS A 82 6.29 -14.99 -9.19
N SER A 83 6.77 -16.04 -8.49
CA SER A 83 6.44 -17.45 -8.74
C SER A 83 4.94 -17.75 -8.72
N TYR A 84 4.13 -16.99 -7.97
CA TYR A 84 2.68 -17.12 -7.98
C TYR A 84 2.10 -16.91 -9.38
N CYS A 85 2.48 -15.83 -10.06
CA CYS A 85 2.01 -15.56 -11.42
C CYS A 85 2.46 -16.64 -12.41
N TRP A 86 3.73 -17.06 -12.32
CA TRP A 86 4.28 -18.08 -13.22
C TRP A 86 3.59 -19.43 -13.04
N LYS A 87 3.32 -19.86 -11.80
CA LYS A 87 2.59 -21.11 -11.53
C LYS A 87 1.21 -21.14 -12.15
N ILE A 88 0.51 -19.99 -12.21
CA ILE A 88 -0.80 -19.88 -12.84
C ILE A 88 -0.67 -19.94 -14.37
N GLU A 89 0.23 -19.18 -14.96
CA GLU A 89 0.37 -19.10 -16.42
C GLU A 89 1.00 -20.37 -17.03
N ASP A 90 1.85 -21.08 -16.28
CA ASP A 90 2.46 -22.35 -16.70
C ASP A 90 1.45 -23.51 -16.80
N ILE A 91 0.24 -23.38 -16.21
CA ILE A 91 -0.84 -24.35 -16.38
C ILE A 91 -1.36 -24.36 -17.82
N GLY A 92 -1.38 -23.20 -18.49
CA GLY A 92 -1.78 -23.06 -19.88
C GLY A 92 -2.18 -21.64 -20.25
N ARG A 93 -2.23 -21.36 -21.58
CA ARG A 93 -2.41 -20.03 -22.13
C ARG A 93 -3.58 -19.25 -21.55
N ASN A 94 -4.71 -19.92 -21.28
CA ASN A 94 -5.93 -19.27 -20.83
C ASN A 94 -5.99 -19.03 -19.30
N ASN A 95 -4.92 -19.39 -18.56
CA ASN A 95 -4.79 -19.09 -17.14
C ASN A 95 -4.19 -17.71 -16.95
N ILE A 96 -4.96 -16.81 -16.36
CA ILE A 96 -4.63 -15.39 -16.23
C ILE A 96 -4.15 -15.13 -14.81
N SER A 97 -2.94 -14.61 -14.71
CA SER A 97 -2.32 -14.24 -13.43
C SER A 97 -2.51 -12.77 -13.10
N ASP A 98 -2.19 -12.39 -11.87
CA ASP A 98 -2.23 -11.01 -11.39
C ASP A 98 -1.38 -10.04 -12.23
N ARG A 99 -0.29 -10.50 -12.86
CA ARG A 99 0.51 -9.60 -13.70
C ARG A 99 -0.30 -9.04 -14.87
N VAL A 100 -1.27 -9.79 -15.40
CA VAL A 100 -2.14 -9.33 -16.48
C VAL A 100 -3.12 -8.29 -15.95
N TYR A 101 -3.89 -8.64 -14.92
CA TYR A 101 -4.86 -7.72 -14.31
C TYR A 101 -4.23 -6.41 -13.84
N LYS A 102 -3.08 -6.49 -13.18
CA LYS A 102 -2.36 -5.32 -12.69
C LYS A 102 -1.71 -4.49 -13.77
N SER A 103 -1.39 -5.09 -14.92
CA SER A 103 -0.84 -4.35 -16.05
C SER A 103 -1.92 -3.65 -16.88
N GLN A 104 -3.16 -4.17 -16.91
CA GLN A 104 -4.27 -3.58 -17.68
C GLN A 104 -4.74 -2.22 -17.18
N ILE A 105 -4.36 -1.81 -15.97
CA ILE A 105 -4.70 -0.48 -15.42
C ILE A 105 -3.89 0.64 -16.09
N TYR A 106 -2.81 0.31 -16.79
CA TYR A 106 -1.95 1.25 -17.52
C TYR A 106 -2.29 1.24 -19.00
N SER A 107 -2.05 2.37 -19.67
CA SER A 107 -2.26 2.45 -21.11
C SER A 107 -1.27 1.55 -21.87
N PRO A 108 -1.67 0.98 -23.04
CA PRO A 108 -0.73 0.24 -23.89
C PRO A 108 0.49 1.06 -24.30
N GLU A 109 0.32 2.37 -24.46
CA GLU A 109 1.39 3.32 -24.80
C GLU A 109 2.41 3.44 -23.66
N ASP A 110 1.93 3.58 -22.40
CA ASP A 110 2.81 3.62 -21.23
C ASP A 110 3.58 2.30 -21.09
N ILE A 111 2.90 1.16 -21.27
CA ILE A 111 3.54 -0.16 -21.21
C ILE A 111 4.62 -0.29 -22.28
N ALA A 112 4.33 0.11 -23.51
CA ALA A 112 5.29 0.04 -24.63
C ALA A 112 6.50 0.93 -24.40
N ALA A 113 6.31 2.13 -23.84
CA ALA A 113 7.38 3.06 -23.53
C ALA A 113 8.40 2.51 -22.53
N LEU A 114 7.98 1.62 -21.60
CA LEU A 114 8.90 1.02 -20.62
C LEU A 114 10.00 0.18 -21.25
N LYS A 115 9.76 -0.41 -22.43
CA LYS A 115 10.76 -1.21 -23.16
C LYS A 115 11.94 -0.38 -23.61
N GLU A 116 11.71 0.89 -23.94
CA GLU A 116 12.73 1.80 -24.48
C GLU A 116 13.63 2.41 -23.38
N LEU A 117 13.24 2.24 -22.11
CA LEU A 117 14.01 2.77 -20.98
C LEU A 117 15.13 1.80 -20.57
N PRO A 118 16.26 2.32 -20.08
CA PRO A 118 17.27 1.50 -19.43
C PRO A 118 16.64 0.73 -18.25
N TRP A 119 17.05 -0.53 -18.06
CA TRP A 119 16.52 -1.38 -16.99
C TRP A 119 16.74 -0.80 -15.58
N ASP A 120 17.79 -0.02 -15.41
CA ASP A 120 18.21 0.64 -14.18
C ASP A 120 17.69 2.09 -14.04
N ALA A 121 16.90 2.56 -15.00
CA ALA A 121 16.30 3.89 -14.95
C ALA A 121 15.44 4.06 -13.68
N ASP A 122 15.46 5.26 -13.10
CA ASP A 122 14.52 5.64 -12.06
C ASP A 122 13.15 5.94 -12.68
N ILE A 123 12.15 5.21 -12.24
CA ILE A 123 10.78 5.31 -12.73
C ILE A 123 9.91 6.01 -11.69
N ILE A 124 9.05 6.91 -12.13
CA ILE A 124 7.98 7.47 -11.32
C ILE A 124 6.78 6.52 -11.45
N PRO A 125 6.26 5.94 -10.35
CA PRO A 125 5.10 5.06 -10.41
C PRO A 125 3.83 5.84 -10.78
N GLN A 126 2.87 5.15 -11.40
CA GLN A 126 1.53 5.70 -11.68
C GLN A 126 0.51 5.29 -10.61
N THR A 127 0.75 4.17 -9.93
CA THR A 127 -0.09 3.71 -8.81
C THR A 127 0.77 3.40 -7.60
N MET A 128 0.25 3.73 -6.42
CA MET A 128 0.99 3.61 -5.17
C MET A 128 0.08 3.20 -4.02
N GLU A 129 0.59 2.34 -3.15
CA GLU A 129 0.04 2.10 -1.82
C GLU A 129 1.07 2.53 -0.77
N VAL A 130 0.63 3.27 0.25
CA VAL A 130 1.52 3.77 1.30
C VAL A 130 0.94 3.46 2.67
N SER A 131 1.76 2.85 3.52
CA SER A 131 1.55 2.71 4.95
C SER A 131 2.60 3.55 5.68
N PHE A 132 2.19 4.64 6.34
CA PHE A 132 3.10 5.52 7.05
C PHE A 132 3.63 4.87 8.33
N ASP A 133 2.74 4.23 9.08
CA ASP A 133 3.04 3.52 10.32
C ASP A 133 1.91 2.52 10.67
N ARG A 134 2.02 1.89 11.83
CA ARG A 134 1.03 0.91 12.33
C ARG A 134 0.14 1.47 13.45
N THR A 135 0.11 2.78 13.65
CA THR A 135 -0.75 3.39 14.68
C THR A 135 -2.20 3.00 14.42
N CYS A 136 -2.84 2.37 15.40
CA CYS A 136 -4.22 1.93 15.31
C CYS A 136 -4.84 1.88 16.69
N ASN A 137 -6.10 2.25 16.78
CA ASN A 137 -6.91 2.22 18.01
C ASN A 137 -7.67 0.91 18.22
N PHE A 138 -7.57 -0.06 17.27
CA PHE A 138 -8.25 -1.36 17.34
C PHE A 138 -7.27 -2.54 17.40
N ALA A 139 -7.74 -3.65 18.03
CA ALA A 139 -7.09 -4.95 18.02
C ALA A 139 -8.00 -6.00 17.35
N CYS A 140 -8.36 -5.78 16.06
CA CYS A 140 -9.24 -6.66 15.31
C CYS A 140 -8.74 -8.11 15.31
N SER A 141 -9.65 -9.09 15.42
CA SER A 141 -9.33 -10.52 15.55
C SER A 141 -8.53 -11.11 14.39
N TYR A 142 -8.60 -10.51 13.19
CA TYR A 142 -7.86 -10.92 11.98
C TYR A 142 -6.60 -10.06 11.73
N CYS A 143 -6.30 -9.11 12.62
CA CYS A 143 -5.12 -8.25 12.55
C CYS A 143 -4.01 -8.76 13.49
N ASN A 144 -2.86 -8.10 13.53
CA ASN A 144 -1.74 -8.46 14.39
C ASN A 144 -0.88 -7.24 14.77
N SER A 145 0.12 -7.45 15.63
CA SER A 145 1.01 -6.39 16.11
C SER A 145 1.88 -5.73 15.03
N GLY A 146 2.04 -6.36 13.87
CA GLY A 146 2.72 -5.75 12.73
C GLY A 146 1.94 -4.60 12.09
N TYR A 147 0.61 -4.56 12.29
CA TYR A 147 -0.29 -3.57 11.72
C TYR A 147 -1.10 -2.78 12.75
N SER A 148 -0.97 -3.08 14.05
CA SER A 148 -1.69 -2.37 15.10
C SER A 148 -0.84 -2.17 16.35
N THR A 149 -0.73 -0.91 16.80
CA THR A 149 -0.12 -0.55 18.09
C THR A 149 -0.94 -1.06 19.27
N THR A 150 -2.27 -1.17 19.12
CA THR A 150 -3.15 -1.72 20.16
C THR A 150 -2.89 -3.21 20.36
N TRP A 151 -2.72 -4.00 19.27
CA TRP A 151 -2.26 -5.38 19.39
C TRP A 151 -0.86 -5.48 20.03
N GLY A 152 0.06 -4.58 19.66
CA GLY A 152 1.38 -4.54 20.30
C GLY A 152 1.30 -4.24 21.80
N LYS A 153 0.37 -3.40 22.24
CA LYS A 153 0.10 -3.13 23.64
C LYS A 153 -0.49 -4.36 24.33
N ASP A 154 -1.49 -4.99 23.72
CA ASP A 154 -2.14 -6.18 24.28
C ASP A 154 -1.15 -7.33 24.52
N ILE A 155 -0.26 -7.59 23.56
CA ILE A 155 0.80 -8.61 23.71
C ILE A 155 1.74 -8.29 24.87
N ARG A 156 2.08 -7.03 25.10
CA ARG A 156 2.92 -6.63 26.24
C ARG A 156 2.23 -6.78 27.58
N ASP A 157 0.94 -6.46 27.63
CA ASP A 157 0.17 -6.39 28.87
C ASP A 157 -0.40 -7.77 29.27
N ASN A 158 -0.80 -8.61 28.30
CA ASN A 158 -1.56 -9.84 28.49
C ASN A 158 -0.91 -11.10 27.85
N GLY A 159 0.07 -10.94 26.92
CA GLY A 159 0.74 -12.02 26.21
C GLY A 159 2.09 -12.41 26.82
N PRO A 160 2.98 -13.07 26.05
CA PRO A 160 2.81 -13.47 24.64
C PRO A 160 1.89 -14.68 24.44
N TYR A 161 1.21 -14.72 23.29
CA TYR A 161 0.25 -15.78 22.95
C TYR A 161 0.92 -16.96 22.23
N GLN A 162 1.69 -17.75 22.94
CA GLN A 162 2.55 -18.81 22.38
C GLN A 162 1.81 -19.95 21.66
N LYS A 163 0.49 -20.06 21.81
CA LYS A 163 -0.32 -21.09 21.14
C LYS A 163 -0.58 -20.78 19.66
N PHE A 164 -0.38 -19.57 19.20
CA PHE A 164 -0.47 -19.18 17.78
C PHE A 164 0.83 -19.45 17.02
N LYS A 165 1.25 -20.71 16.97
CA LYS A 165 2.63 -21.11 16.61
C LYS A 165 2.91 -21.32 15.12
N THR A 166 1.96 -21.25 14.21
CA THR A 166 2.12 -22.03 12.98
C THR A 166 2.24 -21.30 11.67
N THR A 167 2.17 -19.97 11.64
CA THR A 167 2.35 -19.17 10.41
C THR A 167 3.19 -17.94 10.70
N SER A 168 3.68 -17.27 9.64
CA SER A 168 4.35 -15.99 9.77
C SER A 168 3.52 -14.97 10.59
N ALA A 169 2.19 -15.02 10.47
CA ALA A 169 1.28 -14.23 11.32
C ALA A 169 1.33 -14.66 12.79
N GLY A 170 1.52 -15.95 13.09
CA GLY A 170 1.65 -16.45 14.46
C GLY A 170 2.86 -15.90 15.21
N ALA A 171 3.94 -15.56 14.52
CA ALA A 171 5.11 -14.95 15.11
C ALA A 171 4.79 -13.56 15.71
N TYR A 172 3.85 -12.81 15.13
CA TYR A 172 3.44 -11.49 15.65
C TYR A 172 2.74 -11.54 17.02
N TYR A 173 2.21 -12.70 17.40
CA TYR A 173 1.57 -12.91 18.70
C TYR A 173 2.47 -13.61 19.71
N ALA A 174 3.52 -14.30 19.24
CA ALA A 174 4.36 -15.15 20.08
C ALA A 174 5.38 -14.35 20.88
N ASP A 175 5.93 -13.30 20.32
CA ASP A 175 6.84 -12.39 20.98
C ASP A 175 6.63 -10.94 20.50
N GLY A 176 7.09 -9.98 21.27
CA GLY A 176 7.00 -8.56 20.93
C GLY A 176 8.11 -8.05 19.99
N SER A 177 8.95 -8.95 19.43
CA SER A 177 10.15 -8.55 18.66
C SER A 177 9.84 -7.67 17.45
N TRP A 178 8.68 -7.87 16.83
CA TRP A 178 8.19 -7.01 15.75
C TRP A 178 7.94 -5.57 16.18
N SER A 179 7.67 -5.32 17.47
CA SER A 179 7.49 -3.97 17.98
C SER A 179 8.77 -3.16 17.98
N GLU A 180 9.93 -3.81 18.11
CA GLU A 180 11.24 -3.16 18.13
C GLU A 180 11.62 -2.60 16.75
N ILE A 181 11.29 -3.33 15.66
CA ILE A 181 11.53 -2.87 14.29
C ILE A 181 10.77 -1.57 14.02
N TYR A 182 9.50 -1.51 14.42
CA TYR A 182 8.65 -0.33 14.23
C TYR A 182 8.97 0.82 15.19
N GLY A 183 9.51 0.54 16.35
CA GLY A 183 9.90 1.56 17.35
C GLY A 183 11.14 2.37 16.97
N LYS A 184 11.97 1.84 16.06
CA LYS A 184 13.26 2.44 15.69
C LYS A 184 13.14 3.83 15.06
N TYR A 185 12.01 4.16 14.43
CA TYR A 185 11.84 5.39 13.65
C TYR A 185 10.65 6.25 14.13
N ASN A 186 10.23 6.15 15.39
CA ASN A 186 9.06 6.86 15.89
C ASN A 186 9.18 8.39 15.82
N GLU A 187 10.38 8.97 16.02
CA GLU A 187 10.58 10.42 16.07
C GLU A 187 11.13 10.99 14.75
N ASN A 188 12.05 10.27 14.10
CA ASN A 188 12.69 10.71 12.85
C ASN A 188 12.72 9.55 11.87
N ASN A 189 11.72 9.46 11.02
CA ASN A 189 11.59 8.39 10.03
C ASN A 189 12.17 8.83 8.68
N PRO A 190 13.37 8.34 8.26
CA PRO A 190 14.00 8.76 7.03
C PRO A 190 13.21 8.38 5.78
N TYR A 191 12.38 7.34 5.85
CA TYR A 191 11.56 6.89 4.73
C TYR A 191 10.34 7.81 4.51
N VAL A 192 9.72 8.29 5.60
CA VAL A 192 8.67 9.30 5.54
C VAL A 192 9.24 10.61 5.00
N ASP A 193 10.38 11.06 5.52
CA ASP A 193 11.04 12.27 5.06
C ASP A 193 11.38 12.22 3.56
N ALA A 194 11.90 11.07 3.09
CA ALA A 194 12.18 10.86 1.67
C ALA A 194 10.90 10.86 0.83
N PHE A 195 9.82 10.22 1.30
CA PHE A 195 8.53 10.22 0.62
C PHE A 195 7.96 11.63 0.46
N LEU A 196 7.97 12.43 1.54
CA LEU A 196 7.48 13.80 1.51
C LEU A 196 8.32 14.70 0.60
N LYS A 197 9.65 14.49 0.56
CA LYS A 197 10.55 15.19 -0.37
C LYS A 197 10.31 14.79 -1.84
N TRP A 198 9.88 13.56 -2.08
CA TRP A 198 9.61 13.08 -3.43
C TRP A 198 8.22 13.48 -3.93
N TRP A 199 7.31 13.86 -3.04
CA TRP A 199 5.92 14.16 -3.38
C TRP A 199 5.75 15.19 -4.51
N PRO A 200 6.51 16.31 -4.57
CA PRO A 200 6.36 17.28 -5.68
C PRO A 200 6.53 16.68 -7.08
N GLU A 201 7.36 15.65 -7.22
CA GLU A 201 7.56 14.93 -8.47
C GLU A 201 6.49 13.86 -8.67
N LEU A 202 6.16 13.10 -7.62
CA LEU A 202 5.12 12.06 -7.64
C LEU A 202 3.76 12.63 -8.04
N SER A 203 3.37 13.76 -7.47
CA SER A 203 2.08 14.42 -7.69
C SER A 203 1.80 14.73 -9.17
N GLN A 204 2.84 14.85 -10.00
CA GLN A 204 2.75 15.12 -11.44
C GLN A 204 2.36 13.89 -12.27
N LYS A 205 2.59 12.68 -11.76
CA LYS A 205 2.51 11.42 -12.52
C LYS A 205 1.56 10.39 -11.93
N LEU A 206 1.32 10.45 -10.62
CA LEU A 206 0.43 9.51 -9.95
C LEU A 206 -1.01 9.65 -10.45
N MET A 207 -1.60 8.51 -10.80
CA MET A 207 -3.03 8.37 -11.10
C MET A 207 -3.81 7.91 -9.87
N GLU A 208 -3.20 7.08 -9.02
CA GLU A 208 -3.82 6.59 -7.79
C GLU A 208 -2.79 6.51 -6.66
N ILE A 209 -3.18 6.99 -5.49
CA ILE A 209 -2.50 6.69 -4.23
C ILE A 209 -3.51 6.14 -3.23
N ARG A 210 -3.19 4.99 -2.65
CA ARG A 210 -3.96 4.36 -1.57
C ARG A 210 -3.20 4.47 -0.27
N ILE A 211 -3.83 5.03 0.75
CA ILE A 211 -3.26 5.11 2.09
C ILE A 211 -3.84 4.00 2.96
N THR A 212 -2.94 3.16 3.47
CA THR A 212 -3.24 2.01 4.34
C THR A 212 -2.39 2.08 5.61
N GLY A 213 -2.29 0.98 6.34
CA GLY A 213 -1.50 0.84 7.56
C GLY A 213 -2.35 0.33 8.71
N GLY A 214 -2.17 0.87 9.90
CA GLY A 214 -3.07 0.66 11.03
C GLY A 214 -4.39 1.41 10.81
N GLU A 215 -4.53 2.56 11.44
CA GLU A 215 -5.56 3.55 11.16
C GLU A 215 -4.88 4.84 10.69
N PRO A 216 -4.89 5.18 9.40
CA PRO A 216 -4.17 6.32 8.86
C PRO A 216 -4.48 7.63 9.58
N SER A 217 -5.74 7.87 9.92
CA SER A 217 -6.18 9.10 10.59
C SER A 217 -5.67 9.27 12.03
N GLN A 218 -5.10 8.22 12.63
CA GLN A 218 -4.40 8.27 13.92
C GLN A 218 -2.90 8.57 13.74
N SER A 219 -2.38 8.51 12.51
CA SER A 219 -0.99 8.78 12.20
C SER A 219 -0.70 10.26 12.05
N ARG A 220 0.32 10.76 12.76
CA ARG A 220 0.83 12.13 12.56
C ARG A 220 1.36 12.32 11.13
N ASN A 221 2.02 11.31 10.58
CA ASN A 221 2.63 11.35 9.25
C ASN A 221 1.57 11.44 8.14
N PHE A 222 0.42 10.78 8.33
CA PHE A 222 -0.72 10.92 7.42
C PHE A 222 -1.19 12.38 7.34
N TRP A 223 -1.38 13.04 8.47
CA TRP A 223 -1.84 14.43 8.49
C TRP A 223 -0.80 15.39 7.92
N GLN A 224 0.48 15.16 8.19
CA GLN A 224 1.56 15.93 7.57
C GLN A 224 1.54 15.78 6.04
N PHE A 225 1.29 14.58 5.55
CA PHE A 225 1.16 14.34 4.11
C PHE A 225 -0.07 15.05 3.52
N MET A 226 -1.23 15.00 4.19
CA MET A 226 -2.42 15.75 3.75
C MET A 226 -2.14 17.25 3.64
N ASP A 227 -1.42 17.85 4.59
CA ASP A 227 -1.05 19.25 4.57
C ASP A 227 -0.06 19.59 3.43
N ILE A 228 0.80 18.65 3.05
CA ILE A 228 1.68 18.79 1.88
C ILE A 228 0.87 18.68 0.59
N MET A 229 -0.07 17.73 0.48
CA MET A 229 -0.91 17.59 -0.71
C MET A 229 -1.66 18.87 -1.08
N LYS A 230 -2.09 19.67 -0.09
CA LYS A 230 -2.74 20.96 -0.34
C LYS A 230 -1.85 21.94 -1.10
N GLN A 231 -0.53 21.80 -1.02
CA GLN A 231 0.43 22.68 -1.68
C GLN A 231 0.73 22.25 -3.13
N TYR A 232 0.34 21.04 -3.50
CA TYR A 232 0.63 20.42 -4.81
C TYR A 232 -0.67 19.92 -5.46
N PRO A 233 -1.40 20.78 -6.18
CA PRO A 233 -2.59 20.39 -6.94
C PRO A 233 -2.30 19.19 -7.85
N SER A 234 -3.17 18.19 -7.80
CA SER A 234 -3.01 16.93 -8.53
C SER A 234 -4.36 16.51 -9.16
N PRO A 235 -4.89 17.29 -10.15
CA PRO A 235 -6.25 17.16 -10.64
C PRO A 235 -6.55 15.83 -11.34
N ASN A 236 -5.54 15.00 -11.60
CA ASN A 236 -5.69 13.67 -12.17
C ASN A 236 -5.57 12.54 -11.13
N LEU A 237 -5.25 12.87 -9.88
CA LEU A 237 -4.98 11.91 -8.82
C LEU A 237 -6.29 11.43 -8.16
N ARG A 238 -6.44 10.13 -8.03
CA ARG A 238 -7.40 9.47 -7.13
C ARG A 238 -6.71 9.17 -5.81
N LEU A 239 -7.22 9.72 -4.71
CA LEU A 239 -6.77 9.42 -3.35
C LEU A 239 -7.74 8.44 -2.69
N ALA A 240 -7.28 7.27 -2.32
CA ALA A 240 -8.05 6.27 -1.58
C ALA A 240 -7.50 6.14 -0.15
N VAL A 241 -8.33 6.30 0.86
CA VAL A 241 -7.96 6.16 2.27
C VAL A 241 -8.72 5.00 2.89
N ASN A 242 -8.00 4.05 3.48
CA ASN A 242 -8.61 2.97 4.26
C ASN A 242 -8.69 3.41 5.72
N SER A 243 -9.90 3.58 6.26
CA SER A 243 -10.13 3.96 7.65
C SER A 243 -11.10 3.01 8.36
N ASN A 244 -10.83 2.74 9.62
CA ASN A 244 -11.75 1.97 10.45
C ASN A 244 -12.96 2.79 10.93
N LEU A 245 -12.98 4.10 10.72
CA LEU A 245 -14.00 5.07 11.12
C LEU A 245 -14.43 5.03 12.62
N GLY A 246 -13.76 4.26 13.47
CA GLY A 246 -13.93 4.30 14.91
C GLY A 246 -13.19 5.49 15.53
N LEU A 247 -13.50 6.68 15.09
CA LEU A 247 -12.77 7.91 15.32
C LEU A 247 -13.57 8.88 16.18
N ASN A 248 -12.87 9.76 16.90
CA ASN A 248 -13.53 10.87 17.57
C ASN A 248 -14.03 11.92 16.56
N GLU A 249 -14.95 12.75 16.99
CA GLU A 249 -15.61 13.76 16.15
C GLU A 249 -14.61 14.72 15.48
N THR A 250 -13.59 15.17 16.18
CA THR A 250 -12.56 16.08 15.63
C THR A 250 -11.84 15.46 14.45
N THR A 251 -11.46 14.18 14.55
CA THR A 251 -10.75 13.46 13.49
C THR A 251 -11.65 13.22 12.27
N VAL A 252 -12.92 12.84 12.49
CA VAL A 252 -13.89 12.68 11.40
C VAL A 252 -14.12 13.99 10.67
N ASN A 253 -14.34 15.10 11.41
CA ASN A 253 -14.50 16.42 10.82
C ASN A 253 -13.28 16.84 9.98
N ARG A 254 -12.08 16.51 10.46
CA ARG A 254 -10.84 16.77 9.70
C ARG A 254 -10.74 15.96 8.41
N LEU A 255 -11.17 14.67 8.42
CA LEU A 255 -11.25 13.85 7.21
C LEU A 255 -12.25 14.43 6.19
N ILE A 256 -13.41 14.88 6.66
CA ILE A 256 -14.41 15.54 5.82
C ILE A 256 -13.84 16.85 5.23
N SER A 257 -13.18 17.66 6.05
CA SER A 257 -12.57 18.93 5.60
C SER A 257 -11.54 18.68 4.49
N ILE A 258 -10.65 17.70 4.68
CA ILE A 258 -9.63 17.33 3.69
C ILE A 258 -10.25 16.93 2.34
N SER A 259 -11.37 16.22 2.32
CA SER A 259 -12.03 15.84 1.07
C SER A 259 -12.48 17.03 0.21
N HIS A 260 -12.72 18.19 0.85
CA HIS A 260 -13.08 19.44 0.18
C HIS A 260 -11.88 20.34 -0.15
N GLU A 261 -10.80 20.22 0.62
CA GLU A 261 -9.64 21.12 0.52
C GLU A 261 -8.61 20.67 -0.52
N LEU A 262 -8.56 19.37 -0.83
CA LEU A 262 -7.61 18.85 -1.81
C LEU A 262 -8.07 19.11 -3.24
N ASP A 263 -7.16 19.62 -4.07
CA ASP A 263 -7.35 19.73 -5.52
C ASP A 263 -6.89 18.44 -6.20
N ILE A 264 -7.78 17.45 -6.19
CA ILE A 264 -7.60 16.10 -6.74
C ILE A 264 -8.82 15.67 -7.55
N LYS A 265 -8.66 14.63 -8.37
CA LYS A 265 -9.75 14.10 -9.20
C LYS A 265 -10.86 13.46 -8.38
N GLU A 266 -10.48 12.64 -7.40
CA GLU A 266 -11.40 11.79 -6.65
C GLU A 266 -10.84 11.49 -5.25
N PHE A 267 -11.69 11.51 -4.23
CA PHE A 267 -11.38 11.09 -2.87
C PHE A 267 -12.27 9.91 -2.49
N ASP A 268 -11.66 8.74 -2.27
CA ASP A 268 -12.37 7.56 -1.80
C ASP A 268 -12.06 7.29 -0.34
N LEU A 269 -13.07 6.98 0.43
CA LEU A 269 -12.92 6.48 1.80
C LEU A 269 -13.46 5.05 1.89
N TYR A 270 -12.56 4.10 2.11
CA TYR A 270 -12.89 2.71 2.36
C TYR A 270 -13.00 2.45 3.86
N THR A 271 -14.12 1.87 4.29
CA THR A 271 -14.26 1.41 5.67
C THR A 271 -14.64 -0.06 5.72
N SER A 272 -14.30 -0.70 6.82
CA SER A 272 -14.53 -2.14 6.99
C SER A 272 -15.65 -2.38 7.98
N CYS A 273 -16.56 -3.29 7.62
CA CYS A 273 -17.66 -3.73 8.47
C CYS A 273 -18.01 -5.18 8.13
N GLU A 274 -17.59 -6.12 8.97
CA GLU A 274 -17.80 -7.56 8.75
C GLU A 274 -19.15 -8.03 9.33
N ALA A 275 -19.70 -7.29 10.29
CA ALA A 275 -20.94 -7.61 11.01
C ALA A 275 -21.60 -6.33 11.53
N TYR A 276 -22.66 -6.44 12.31
CA TYR A 276 -23.33 -5.31 12.95
C TYR A 276 -23.45 -5.51 14.47
N GLY A 277 -23.60 -4.39 15.21
CA GLY A 277 -23.78 -4.38 16.66
C GLY A 277 -22.65 -5.09 17.39
N GLU A 278 -22.98 -5.83 18.43
CA GLU A 278 -22.03 -6.55 19.30
C GLU A 278 -21.13 -7.54 18.55
N GLN A 279 -21.58 -8.11 17.44
CA GLN A 279 -20.74 -9.00 16.62
C GLN A 279 -19.61 -8.22 15.94
N ALA A 280 -19.88 -7.01 15.45
CA ALA A 280 -18.86 -6.15 14.89
C ALA A 280 -17.83 -5.73 15.95
N GLU A 281 -18.30 -5.38 17.16
CA GLU A 281 -17.44 -5.01 18.28
C GLU A 281 -16.56 -6.18 18.75
N TYR A 282 -17.10 -7.42 18.77
CA TYR A 282 -16.34 -8.62 19.08
C TYR A 282 -15.22 -8.92 18.05
N ILE A 283 -15.51 -8.75 16.74
CA ILE A 283 -14.53 -8.99 15.66
C ILE A 283 -13.46 -7.90 15.67
N ARG A 284 -13.86 -6.66 15.95
CA ARG A 284 -13.01 -5.46 15.94
C ARG A 284 -12.86 -4.92 17.33
N ASP A 285 -12.08 -5.58 18.16
CA ASP A 285 -11.85 -5.12 19.54
C ASP A 285 -11.36 -3.65 19.55
N GLY A 286 -12.10 -2.81 20.30
CA GLY A 286 -11.96 -1.35 20.32
C GLY A 286 -13.01 -0.59 19.48
N LEU A 287 -13.82 -1.28 18.67
CA LEU A 287 -14.92 -0.66 17.94
C LEU A 287 -16.09 -0.34 18.91
N ASN A 288 -16.65 0.86 18.78
CA ASN A 288 -18.02 1.17 19.19
C ASN A 288 -18.87 1.26 17.92
N TYR A 289 -19.81 0.33 17.74
CA TYR A 289 -20.57 0.20 16.49
C TYR A 289 -21.47 1.41 16.22
N GLU A 290 -22.13 1.97 17.23
CA GLU A 290 -23.01 3.12 17.06
C GLU A 290 -22.22 4.39 16.71
N LEU A 291 -21.04 4.58 17.31
CA LEU A 291 -20.13 5.67 16.95
C LEU A 291 -19.65 5.51 15.51
N TRP A 292 -19.23 4.30 15.11
CA TRP A 292 -18.83 4.00 13.74
C TRP A 292 -19.94 4.30 12.73
N ARG A 293 -21.16 3.85 13.02
CA ARG A 293 -22.34 4.08 12.20
C ARG A 293 -22.66 5.57 12.06
N SER A 294 -22.62 6.30 13.17
CA SER A 294 -22.80 7.76 13.16
C SER A 294 -21.74 8.48 12.31
N ASN A 295 -20.47 8.08 12.45
CA ASN A 295 -19.38 8.62 11.66
C ASN A 295 -19.53 8.30 10.16
N LEU A 296 -19.95 7.08 9.83
CA LEU A 296 -20.21 6.67 8.44
C LEU A 296 -21.30 7.55 7.80
N VAL A 297 -22.44 7.74 8.48
CA VAL A 297 -23.53 8.60 8.00
C VAL A 297 -23.02 10.03 7.80
N LYS A 298 -22.30 10.57 8.77
CA LYS A 298 -21.74 11.92 8.71
C LYS A 298 -20.79 12.09 7.52
N VAL A 299 -19.95 11.11 7.25
CA VAL A 299 -19.05 11.12 6.09
C VAL A 299 -19.84 11.08 4.78
N ILE A 300 -20.81 10.18 4.64
CA ILE A 300 -21.64 10.07 3.43
C ILE A 300 -22.40 11.36 3.13
N GLU A 301 -22.90 12.04 4.17
CA GLU A 301 -23.69 13.28 4.01
C GLU A 301 -22.84 14.52 3.77
N SER A 302 -21.58 14.54 4.22
CA SER A 302 -20.80 15.75 4.34
C SER A 302 -19.47 15.75 3.59
N ALA A 303 -18.89 14.59 3.25
CA ALA A 303 -17.63 14.54 2.54
C ALA A 303 -17.85 14.64 1.02
N LYS A 304 -16.83 15.15 0.34
CA LYS A 304 -16.73 15.10 -1.13
C LYS A 304 -16.01 13.79 -1.50
N ILE A 305 -16.78 12.72 -1.69
CA ILE A 305 -16.31 11.35 -1.97
C ILE A 305 -17.01 10.80 -3.22
#